data_0b7c1ac379783b77a201ee9b49bb7384
#
_entry.id   0b7c1ac379783b77a201ee9b49bb7384
#
_cell.length_a   1.000
_cell.length_b   1.000
_cell.length_c   1.000
_cell.angle_alpha   90.00
_cell.angle_beta   90.00
_cell.angle_gamma   90.00
#
_symmetry.space_group_name_H-M   'P 1'
#
loop_
_entity.id
_entity.type
_entity.pdbx_description
1 polymer ?
#
loop_
_entity_poly.entity_id
_entity_poly.type
_entity_poly.pdbx_seq_one_letter_code
_entity_poly.pdbx_strand_id
1 'polypeptide(L)'
;MKLHRAGRALGHYNFRLFFAGQLISLCGTWLQQVAMGWLVWELTRSQMLLGLVSFAGQIPTLFLAPVAGALTEHWNRRRALLGTQSLAMLQALLLGALTLMGVVRVEHVMLLAVFAGVVNSFDMPIRQAFLTQMIDRREDLPNAIALNSSMVNAARLVGPAMAGLLIDMVGEGWCFILNGLSYIAVLIALAAMRIVRPTTTPQATPVWEALHGGFSYAYRSVPIRAILLMLSITSLAAMPVGVLMPVFANEVLHGEAGTLGLLTASSGLGALASAVYLASRRSVLGLGKQMGLAGGGFGIGIILFSMSHWLPVSMALLCVTGFCLMLQMAASNTLLQTIVDEDKRGRVMGLYAMSLMGVGPIGSLLAGGLATWIGASTTLMINGLICLLAAIVFMTRLETLRMHVRPIYVRLGIIPEIASALQASSQLNVPPQR
;
A
#
# COMPACT_ATOMS: atom_id res chain seq x y z
N MET A 1 -13.25 -27.52 -10.26
CA MET A 1 -13.86 -27.22 -8.94
C MET A 1 -13.14 -26.14 -8.12
N LYS A 2 -11.81 -25.95 -8.18
CA LYS A 2 -11.08 -24.90 -7.41
C LYS A 2 -11.24 -23.49 -7.99
N LEU A 3 -11.34 -23.30 -9.31
CA LEU A 3 -11.53 -21.99 -9.94
C LEU A 3 -12.90 -21.37 -9.63
N HIS A 4 -13.95 -22.17 -9.51
CA HIS A 4 -15.30 -21.67 -9.13
C HIS A 4 -15.33 -21.11 -7.70
N ARG A 5 -14.43 -21.54 -6.81
CA ARG A 5 -14.32 -20.99 -5.46
C ARG A 5 -13.53 -19.69 -5.38
N ALA A 6 -12.61 -19.45 -6.31
CA ALA A 6 -11.75 -18.25 -6.31
C ALA A 6 -12.48 -16.98 -6.77
N GLY A 7 -13.55 -17.11 -7.57
CA GLY A 7 -14.29 -15.97 -8.12
C GLY A 7 -15.71 -15.80 -7.59
N ARG A 8 -16.07 -16.38 -6.45
CA ARG A 8 -17.46 -16.34 -5.94
C ARG A 8 -18.01 -14.93 -5.76
N ALA A 9 -17.21 -14.00 -5.32
CA ALA A 9 -17.63 -12.62 -5.18
C ALA A 9 -18.00 -11.94 -6.51
N LEU A 10 -17.44 -12.37 -7.64
CA LEU A 10 -17.82 -11.88 -8.97
C LEU A 10 -19.23 -12.34 -9.40
N GLY A 11 -19.83 -13.28 -8.69
CA GLY A 11 -21.25 -13.65 -8.85
C GLY A 11 -22.20 -12.54 -8.40
N HIS A 12 -21.78 -11.67 -7.48
CA HIS A 12 -22.59 -10.52 -7.03
C HIS A 12 -22.56 -9.41 -8.07
N TYR A 13 -23.74 -9.00 -8.56
CA TYR A 13 -23.88 -8.03 -9.64
C TYR A 13 -23.14 -6.72 -9.37
N ASN A 14 -23.34 -6.14 -8.18
CA ASN A 14 -22.71 -4.89 -7.80
C ASN A 14 -21.19 -4.99 -7.70
N PHE A 15 -20.66 -6.07 -7.11
CA PHE A 15 -19.23 -6.29 -6.98
C PHE A 15 -18.56 -6.52 -8.34
N ARG A 16 -19.19 -7.24 -9.26
CA ARG A 16 -18.67 -7.46 -10.62
C ARG A 16 -18.55 -6.14 -11.39
N LEU A 17 -19.56 -5.25 -11.30
CA LEU A 17 -19.50 -3.92 -11.91
C LEU A 17 -18.37 -3.09 -11.31
N PHE A 18 -18.27 -3.07 -9.97
CA PHE A 18 -17.20 -2.39 -9.27
C PHE A 18 -15.84 -2.89 -9.69
N PHE A 19 -15.64 -4.20 -9.68
CA PHE A 19 -14.36 -4.82 -10.01
C PHE A 19 -13.89 -4.46 -11.42
N ALA A 20 -14.77 -4.53 -12.42
CA ALA A 20 -14.44 -4.20 -13.80
C ALA A 20 -14.09 -2.71 -13.96
N GLY A 21 -14.94 -1.80 -13.45
CA GLY A 21 -14.69 -0.36 -13.54
C GLY A 21 -13.44 0.06 -12.77
N GLN A 22 -13.28 -0.45 -11.55
CA GLN A 22 -12.18 -0.10 -10.69
C GLN A 22 -10.83 -0.64 -11.19
N LEU A 23 -10.78 -1.81 -11.84
CA LEU A 23 -9.56 -2.35 -12.44
C LEU A 23 -9.01 -1.40 -13.52
N ILE A 24 -9.88 -0.93 -14.41
CA ILE A 24 -9.52 0.02 -15.47
C ILE A 24 -9.00 1.33 -14.86
N SER A 25 -9.73 1.88 -13.89
CA SER A 25 -9.37 3.14 -13.25
C SER A 25 -8.08 3.04 -12.42
N LEU A 26 -7.85 1.93 -11.74
CA LEU A 26 -6.59 1.72 -11.00
C LEU A 26 -5.37 1.63 -11.93
N CYS A 27 -5.49 0.97 -13.08
CA CYS A 27 -4.43 0.97 -14.08
C CYS A 27 -4.12 2.40 -14.54
N GLY A 28 -5.16 3.22 -14.82
CA GLY A 28 -5.02 4.63 -15.15
C GLY A 28 -4.37 5.45 -14.03
N THR A 29 -4.73 5.20 -12.78
CA THR A 29 -4.15 5.89 -11.61
C THR A 29 -2.65 5.61 -11.47
N TRP A 30 -2.22 4.35 -11.61
CA TRP A 30 -0.80 4.00 -11.57
C TRP A 30 -0.03 4.54 -12.79
N LEU A 31 -0.66 4.55 -13.97
CA LEU A 31 -0.13 5.16 -15.18
C LEU A 31 0.11 6.66 -14.96
N GLN A 32 -0.88 7.39 -14.43
CA GLN A 32 -0.74 8.82 -14.10
C GLN A 32 0.37 9.07 -13.07
N GLN A 33 0.50 8.21 -12.06
CA GLN A 33 1.51 8.38 -11.01
C GLN A 33 2.93 8.34 -11.59
N VAL A 34 3.21 7.41 -12.51
CA VAL A 34 4.51 7.31 -13.19
C VAL A 34 4.71 8.51 -14.11
N ALA A 35 3.71 8.85 -14.92
CA ALA A 35 3.77 9.98 -15.85
C ALA A 35 3.98 11.32 -15.11
N MET A 36 3.34 11.50 -13.95
CA MET A 36 3.52 12.71 -13.13
C MET A 36 4.95 12.82 -12.57
N GLY A 37 5.52 11.71 -12.09
CA GLY A 37 6.91 11.69 -11.64
C GLY A 37 7.89 12.01 -12.75
N TRP A 38 7.67 11.47 -13.95
CA TRP A 38 8.48 11.75 -15.14
C TRP A 38 8.34 13.20 -15.58
N LEU A 39 7.12 13.72 -15.69
CA LEU A 39 6.83 15.12 -16.05
C LEU A 39 7.52 16.11 -15.09
N VAL A 40 7.44 15.90 -13.78
CA VAL A 40 8.13 16.76 -12.80
C VAL A 40 9.62 16.73 -13.01
N TRP A 41 10.20 15.55 -13.31
CA TRP A 41 11.61 15.41 -13.61
C TRP A 41 12.00 16.15 -14.90
N GLU A 42 11.25 16.01 -15.97
CA GLU A 42 11.52 16.71 -17.23
C GLU A 42 11.43 18.23 -17.10
N LEU A 43 10.41 18.72 -16.41
CA LEU A 43 10.20 20.16 -16.22
C LEU A 43 11.27 20.83 -15.36
N THR A 44 11.82 20.10 -14.38
CA THR A 44 12.58 20.75 -13.31
C THR A 44 14.00 20.24 -13.13
N ARG A 45 14.27 19.01 -13.53
CA ARG A 45 15.55 18.29 -13.23
C ARG A 45 15.94 18.37 -11.76
N SER A 46 14.94 18.53 -10.87
CA SER A 46 15.12 18.74 -9.45
C SER A 46 14.62 17.56 -8.62
N GLN A 47 15.51 16.90 -7.93
CA GLN A 47 15.21 15.82 -7.00
C GLN A 47 14.37 16.34 -5.81
N MET A 48 14.64 17.56 -5.36
CA MET A 48 13.88 18.22 -4.29
C MET A 48 12.41 18.43 -4.70
N LEU A 49 12.15 18.88 -5.93
CA LEU A 49 10.78 19.10 -6.41
C LEU A 49 10.02 17.79 -6.62
N LEU A 50 10.68 16.71 -7.02
CA LEU A 50 10.08 15.37 -7.03
C LEU A 50 9.61 14.97 -5.61
N GLY A 51 10.46 15.14 -4.62
CA GLY A 51 10.12 14.88 -3.21
C GLY A 51 8.98 15.76 -2.72
N LEU A 52 9.02 17.05 -3.05
CA LEU A 52 8.03 18.04 -2.62
C LEU A 52 6.65 17.78 -3.25
N VAL A 53 6.57 17.48 -4.54
CA VAL A 53 5.31 17.14 -5.24
C VAL A 53 4.72 15.85 -4.65
N SER A 54 5.54 14.83 -4.42
CA SER A 54 5.09 13.60 -3.78
C SER A 54 4.58 13.84 -2.35
N PHE A 55 5.30 14.64 -1.56
CA PHE A 55 4.87 15.04 -0.22
C PHE A 55 3.55 15.82 -0.27
N ALA A 56 3.47 16.85 -1.11
CA ALA A 56 2.30 17.70 -1.25
C ALA A 56 1.04 16.91 -1.65
N GLY A 57 1.18 15.93 -2.53
CA GLY A 57 0.06 15.06 -2.96
C GLY A 57 -0.43 14.10 -1.89
N GLN A 58 0.38 13.76 -0.90
CA GLN A 58 0.02 12.76 0.10
C GLN A 58 -0.28 13.35 1.48
N ILE A 59 0.27 14.53 1.80
CA ILE A 59 0.09 15.17 3.12
C ILE A 59 -1.39 15.43 3.47
N PRO A 60 -2.28 15.81 2.53
CA PRO A 60 -3.69 15.96 2.83
C PRO A 60 -4.31 14.66 3.35
N THR A 61 -3.90 13.52 2.82
CA THR A 61 -4.43 12.21 3.24
C THR A 61 -4.07 11.90 4.69
N LEU A 62 -2.87 12.29 5.15
CA LEU A 62 -2.45 12.09 6.54
C LEU A 62 -3.38 12.81 7.52
N PHE A 63 -3.72 14.07 7.24
CA PHE A 63 -4.53 14.90 8.15
C PHE A 63 -6.03 14.74 7.94
N LEU A 64 -6.47 14.59 6.70
CA LEU A 64 -7.90 14.59 6.37
C LEU A 64 -8.53 13.19 6.41
N ALA A 65 -7.79 12.10 6.18
CA ALA A 65 -8.40 10.77 6.12
C ALA A 65 -9.10 10.35 7.44
N PRO A 66 -8.57 10.62 8.64
CA PRO A 66 -9.29 10.34 9.89
C PRO A 66 -10.59 11.14 10.02
N VAL A 67 -10.53 12.42 9.62
CA VAL A 67 -11.69 13.32 9.65
C VAL A 67 -12.70 12.92 8.58
N ALA A 68 -12.24 12.59 7.37
CA ALA A 68 -13.06 12.12 6.27
C ALA A 68 -13.81 10.83 6.62
N GLY A 69 -13.14 9.89 7.31
CA GLY A 69 -13.78 8.67 7.83
C GLY A 69 -14.99 8.99 8.69
N ALA A 70 -14.83 9.86 9.68
CA ALA A 70 -15.91 10.26 10.59
C ALA A 70 -17.03 11.06 9.89
N LEU A 71 -16.66 12.02 9.04
CA LEU A 71 -17.64 12.85 8.33
C LEU A 71 -18.49 12.03 7.33
N THR A 72 -17.89 11.04 6.70
CA THR A 72 -18.54 10.26 5.62
C THR A 72 -19.40 9.10 6.13
N GLU A 73 -19.44 8.82 7.43
CA GLU A 73 -20.25 7.77 8.02
C GLU A 73 -21.74 7.95 7.70
N HIS A 74 -22.23 9.19 7.70
CA HIS A 74 -23.64 9.55 7.44
C HIS A 74 -23.96 9.79 5.96
N TRP A 75 -22.93 9.81 5.10
CA TRP A 75 -23.11 10.13 3.69
C TRP A 75 -23.61 8.92 2.91
N ASN A 76 -24.35 9.21 1.82
CA ASN A 76 -24.64 8.18 0.83
C ASN A 76 -23.35 7.82 0.10
N ARG A 77 -22.75 6.66 0.47
CA ARG A 77 -21.44 6.21 -0.03
C ARG A 77 -21.35 6.19 -1.55
N ARG A 78 -22.42 5.75 -2.24
CA ARG A 78 -22.46 5.75 -3.70
C ARG A 78 -22.40 7.17 -4.28
N ARG A 79 -23.18 8.12 -3.74
CA ARG A 79 -23.16 9.52 -4.20
C ARG A 79 -21.83 10.19 -3.88
N ALA A 80 -21.27 9.91 -2.72
CA ALA A 80 -19.97 10.43 -2.33
C ALA A 80 -18.87 9.90 -3.24
N LEU A 81 -18.85 8.60 -3.59
CA LEU A 81 -17.91 8.04 -4.56
C LEU A 81 -18.10 8.63 -5.96
N LEU A 82 -19.34 8.84 -6.42
CA LEU A 82 -19.57 9.54 -7.69
C LEU A 82 -18.93 10.93 -7.68
N GLY A 83 -19.05 11.67 -6.58
CA GLY A 83 -18.43 12.98 -6.42
C GLY A 83 -16.89 12.92 -6.42
N THR A 84 -16.29 12.05 -5.59
CA THR A 84 -14.82 11.95 -5.51
C THR A 84 -14.20 11.46 -6.81
N GLN A 85 -14.82 10.49 -7.48
CA GLN A 85 -14.34 9.98 -8.77
C GLN A 85 -14.50 11.02 -9.90
N SER A 86 -15.56 11.84 -9.89
CA SER A 86 -15.73 12.95 -10.84
C SER A 86 -14.68 14.04 -10.62
N LEU A 87 -14.35 14.38 -9.36
CA LEU A 87 -13.29 15.33 -9.03
C LEU A 87 -11.90 14.80 -9.43
N ALA A 88 -11.62 13.51 -9.21
CA ALA A 88 -10.39 12.88 -9.66
C ALA A 88 -10.28 12.86 -11.19
N MET A 89 -11.38 12.59 -11.91
CA MET A 89 -11.46 12.68 -13.35
C MET A 89 -11.13 14.10 -13.84
N LEU A 90 -11.76 15.11 -13.23
CA LEU A 90 -11.51 16.51 -13.59
C LEU A 90 -10.04 16.90 -13.38
N GLN A 91 -9.44 16.48 -12.25
CA GLN A 91 -8.03 16.71 -11.96
C GLN A 91 -7.12 16.10 -13.03
N ALA A 92 -7.36 14.84 -13.41
CA ALA A 92 -6.56 14.15 -14.41
C ALA A 92 -6.70 14.79 -15.82
N LEU A 93 -7.93 15.13 -16.23
CA LEU A 93 -8.19 15.79 -17.51
C LEU A 93 -7.57 17.20 -17.54
N LEU A 94 -7.64 17.96 -16.44
CA LEU A 94 -7.04 19.30 -16.38
C LEU A 94 -5.52 19.21 -16.47
N LEU A 95 -4.89 18.28 -15.75
CA LEU A 95 -3.45 18.06 -15.86
C LEU A 95 -3.06 17.65 -17.28
N GLY A 96 -3.82 16.75 -17.91
CA GLY A 96 -3.59 16.31 -19.28
C GLY A 96 -3.74 17.46 -20.29
N ALA A 97 -4.77 18.28 -20.15
CA ALA A 97 -4.98 19.43 -21.02
C ALA A 97 -3.83 20.46 -20.91
N LEU A 98 -3.41 20.81 -19.69
CA LEU A 98 -2.28 21.73 -19.45
C LEU A 98 -0.98 21.19 -20.06
N THR A 99 -0.76 19.87 -19.95
CA THR A 99 0.44 19.22 -20.50
C THR A 99 0.41 19.20 -22.01
N LEU A 100 -0.70 18.81 -22.64
CA LEU A 100 -0.84 18.77 -24.11
C LEU A 100 -0.79 20.17 -24.75
N MET A 101 -1.25 21.20 -24.04
CA MET A 101 -1.13 22.59 -24.51
C MET A 101 0.27 23.17 -24.32
N GLY A 102 1.19 22.45 -23.68
CA GLY A 102 2.56 22.91 -23.44
C GLY A 102 2.67 24.06 -22.42
N VAL A 103 1.62 24.34 -21.64
CA VAL A 103 1.58 25.44 -20.64
C VAL A 103 1.72 24.93 -19.21
N VAL A 104 1.93 23.63 -19.02
CA VAL A 104 2.10 23.03 -17.71
C VAL A 104 3.37 23.58 -17.03
N ARG A 105 3.27 23.87 -15.72
CA ARG A 105 4.38 24.27 -14.84
C ARG A 105 4.34 23.44 -13.58
N VAL A 106 5.45 23.38 -12.86
CA VAL A 106 5.54 22.58 -11.61
C VAL A 106 4.53 23.03 -10.56
N GLU A 107 4.19 24.32 -10.52
CA GLU A 107 3.17 24.87 -9.63
C GLU A 107 1.78 24.29 -9.93
N HIS A 108 1.43 24.12 -11.21
CA HIS A 108 0.19 23.49 -11.61
C HIS A 108 0.16 22.02 -11.18
N VAL A 109 1.28 21.29 -11.38
CA VAL A 109 1.40 19.89 -10.96
C VAL A 109 1.26 19.76 -9.44
N MET A 110 1.92 20.65 -8.68
CA MET A 110 1.86 20.65 -7.22
C MET A 110 0.44 20.93 -6.71
N LEU A 111 -0.22 21.95 -7.25
CA LEU A 111 -1.60 22.30 -6.88
C LEU A 111 -2.57 21.15 -7.16
N LEU A 112 -2.45 20.54 -8.34
CA LEU A 112 -3.28 19.40 -8.74
C LEU A 112 -2.94 18.13 -7.97
N ALA A 113 -1.69 17.96 -7.51
CA ALA A 113 -1.31 16.88 -6.61
C ALA A 113 -1.94 17.04 -5.22
N VAL A 114 -1.91 18.25 -4.63
CA VAL A 114 -2.61 18.56 -3.37
C VAL A 114 -4.11 18.30 -3.51
N PHE A 115 -4.72 18.77 -4.60
CA PHE A 115 -6.14 18.56 -4.87
C PHE A 115 -6.49 17.07 -4.95
N ALA A 116 -5.68 16.27 -5.68
CA ALA A 116 -5.83 14.82 -5.75
C ALA A 116 -5.70 14.16 -4.36
N GLY A 117 -4.75 14.64 -3.53
CA GLY A 117 -4.58 14.18 -2.15
C GLY A 117 -5.80 14.45 -1.28
N VAL A 118 -6.41 15.63 -1.41
CA VAL A 118 -7.68 15.96 -0.72
C VAL A 118 -8.79 15.03 -1.17
N VAL A 119 -8.99 14.86 -2.48
CA VAL A 119 -10.01 13.96 -3.03
C VAL A 119 -9.79 12.52 -2.54
N ASN A 120 -8.56 12.03 -2.57
CA ASN A 120 -8.22 10.67 -2.15
C ASN A 120 -8.42 10.43 -0.66
N SER A 121 -8.29 11.48 0.17
CA SER A 121 -8.56 11.43 1.62
C SER A 121 -10.01 11.03 1.93
N PHE A 122 -10.95 11.41 1.08
CA PHE A 122 -12.37 11.03 1.19
C PHE A 122 -12.66 9.74 0.42
N ASP A 123 -12.11 9.58 -0.78
CA ASP A 123 -12.39 8.43 -1.65
C ASP A 123 -12.03 7.10 -0.99
N MET A 124 -10.84 7.02 -0.40
CA MET A 124 -10.30 5.76 0.13
C MET A 124 -11.16 5.16 1.26
N PRO A 125 -11.52 5.88 2.33
CA PRO A 125 -12.35 5.32 3.40
C PRO A 125 -13.77 5.00 2.92
N ILE A 126 -14.37 5.85 2.06
CA ILE A 126 -15.71 5.62 1.52
C ILE A 126 -15.72 4.35 0.67
N ARG A 127 -14.72 4.15 -0.19
CA ARG A 127 -14.59 2.99 -1.07
C ARG A 127 -14.41 1.69 -0.28
N GLN A 128 -13.58 1.70 0.76
CA GLN A 128 -13.39 0.53 1.64
C GLN A 128 -14.68 0.17 2.37
N ALA A 129 -15.40 1.17 2.91
CA ALA A 129 -16.68 0.96 3.57
C ALA A 129 -17.80 0.54 2.59
N PHE A 130 -17.72 0.96 1.33
CA PHE A 130 -18.70 0.62 0.31
C PHE A 130 -18.56 -0.83 -0.18
N LEU A 131 -17.37 -1.42 -0.11
CA LEU A 131 -17.12 -2.80 -0.52
C LEU A 131 -18.07 -3.79 0.17
N THR A 132 -18.34 -3.59 1.47
CA THR A 132 -19.24 -4.46 2.24
C THR A 132 -20.70 -4.39 1.77
N GLN A 133 -21.11 -3.29 1.13
CA GLN A 133 -22.48 -3.10 0.61
C GLN A 133 -22.70 -3.72 -0.77
N MET A 134 -21.64 -4.16 -1.44
CA MET A 134 -21.71 -4.78 -2.76
C MET A 134 -21.87 -6.29 -2.69
N ILE A 135 -21.72 -6.89 -1.50
CA ILE A 135 -21.75 -8.33 -1.28
C ILE A 135 -23.00 -8.71 -0.52
N ASP A 136 -23.87 -9.48 -1.17
CA ASP A 136 -25.16 -9.90 -0.59
C ASP A 136 -24.99 -10.97 0.48
N ARG A 137 -23.96 -11.85 0.34
CA ARG A 137 -23.67 -12.94 1.28
C ARG A 137 -22.38 -12.64 2.04
N ARG A 138 -22.47 -12.50 3.37
CA ARG A 138 -21.31 -12.24 4.23
C ARG A 138 -20.17 -13.28 4.09
N GLU A 139 -20.51 -14.51 3.72
CA GLU A 139 -19.55 -15.60 3.47
C GLU A 139 -18.58 -15.29 2.32
N ASP A 140 -19.00 -14.48 1.34
CA ASP A 140 -18.18 -14.12 0.17
C ASP A 140 -17.33 -12.87 0.37
N LEU A 141 -17.50 -12.15 1.50
CA LEU A 141 -16.76 -10.94 1.81
C LEU A 141 -15.23 -11.16 1.85
N PRO A 142 -14.69 -12.24 2.46
CA PRO A 142 -13.25 -12.51 2.41
C PRO A 142 -12.74 -12.72 0.96
N ASN A 143 -13.54 -13.33 0.09
CA ASN A 143 -13.21 -13.50 -1.31
C ASN A 143 -13.20 -12.16 -2.07
N ALA A 144 -14.16 -11.28 -1.80
CA ALA A 144 -14.20 -9.92 -2.37
C ALA A 144 -12.98 -9.10 -1.96
N ILE A 145 -12.58 -9.16 -0.69
CA ILE A 145 -11.38 -8.47 -0.18
C ILE A 145 -10.12 -9.02 -0.86
N ALA A 146 -10.01 -10.33 -1.03
CA ALA A 146 -8.88 -10.97 -1.72
C ALA A 146 -8.80 -10.55 -3.20
N LEU A 147 -9.94 -10.52 -3.91
CA LEU A 147 -10.02 -10.07 -5.29
C LEU A 147 -9.69 -8.57 -5.42
N ASN A 148 -10.18 -7.74 -4.51
CA ASN A 148 -9.85 -6.31 -4.48
C ASN A 148 -8.34 -6.09 -4.28
N SER A 149 -7.70 -6.84 -3.39
CA SER A 149 -6.26 -6.77 -3.18
C SER A 149 -5.48 -7.25 -4.41
N SER A 150 -5.94 -8.32 -5.06
CA SER A 150 -5.35 -8.82 -6.31
C SER A 150 -5.45 -7.80 -7.44
N MET A 151 -6.59 -7.11 -7.55
CA MET A 151 -6.82 -6.05 -8.52
C MET A 151 -5.84 -4.88 -8.33
N VAL A 152 -5.65 -4.42 -7.09
CA VAL A 152 -4.69 -3.35 -6.77
C VAL A 152 -3.26 -3.75 -7.16
N ASN A 153 -2.85 -4.99 -6.87
CA ASN A 153 -1.51 -5.48 -7.22
C ASN A 153 -1.33 -5.67 -8.73
N ALA A 154 -2.36 -6.14 -9.44
CA ALA A 154 -2.34 -6.26 -10.89
C ALA A 154 -2.22 -4.87 -11.55
N ALA A 155 -2.99 -3.89 -11.10
CA ALA A 155 -2.91 -2.52 -11.59
C ALA A 155 -1.53 -1.88 -11.31
N ARG A 156 -0.93 -2.18 -10.18
CA ARG A 156 0.43 -1.73 -9.80
C ARG A 156 1.52 -2.30 -10.71
N LEU A 157 1.29 -3.46 -11.31
CA LEU A 157 2.19 -4.04 -12.31
C LEU A 157 1.93 -3.47 -13.70
N VAL A 158 0.66 -3.48 -14.13
CA VAL A 158 0.25 -3.14 -15.51
C VAL A 158 0.35 -1.63 -15.76
N GLY A 159 -0.10 -0.80 -14.82
CA GLY A 159 -0.13 0.66 -14.98
C GLY A 159 1.23 1.27 -15.31
N PRO A 160 2.28 1.03 -14.50
CA PRO A 160 3.62 1.54 -14.78
C PRO A 160 4.23 1.01 -16.09
N ALA A 161 4.01 -0.27 -16.42
CA ALA A 161 4.48 -0.83 -17.69
C ALA A 161 3.85 -0.12 -18.89
N MET A 162 2.53 0.14 -18.81
CA MET A 162 1.82 0.94 -19.83
C MET A 162 2.31 2.39 -19.86
N ALA A 163 2.60 2.98 -18.68
CA ALA A 163 3.05 4.35 -18.59
C ALA A 163 4.35 4.57 -19.37
N GLY A 164 5.38 3.75 -19.12
CA GLY A 164 6.65 3.86 -19.81
C GLY A 164 6.48 3.79 -21.34
N LEU A 165 5.72 2.81 -21.82
CA LEU A 165 5.46 2.66 -23.25
C LEU A 165 4.69 3.85 -23.83
N LEU A 166 3.65 4.32 -23.16
CA LEU A 166 2.82 5.42 -23.67
C LEU A 166 3.54 6.76 -23.62
N ILE A 167 4.35 7.02 -22.61
CA ILE A 167 5.13 8.25 -22.51
C ILE A 167 6.10 8.33 -23.69
N ASP A 168 6.83 7.25 -23.99
CA ASP A 168 7.77 7.19 -25.11
C ASP A 168 7.07 7.35 -26.47
N MET A 169 5.82 6.88 -26.62
CA MET A 169 5.08 6.91 -27.88
C MET A 169 4.32 8.24 -28.13
N VAL A 170 3.67 8.77 -27.11
CA VAL A 170 2.68 9.87 -27.25
C VAL A 170 2.82 10.97 -26.18
N GLY A 171 3.73 10.82 -25.23
CA GLY A 171 3.98 11.77 -24.15
C GLY A 171 3.06 11.63 -22.93
N GLU A 172 3.42 12.33 -21.84
CA GLU A 172 2.77 12.26 -20.52
C GLU A 172 1.33 12.79 -20.57
N GLY A 173 1.06 13.79 -21.37
CA GLY A 173 -0.25 14.41 -21.49
C GLY A 173 -1.35 13.40 -21.81
N TRP A 174 -1.08 12.45 -22.70
CA TRP A 174 -2.01 11.38 -23.03
C TRP A 174 -2.20 10.39 -21.89
N CYS A 175 -1.18 10.14 -21.08
CA CYS A 175 -1.31 9.31 -19.90
C CYS A 175 -2.34 9.91 -18.92
N PHE A 176 -2.33 11.21 -18.72
CA PHE A 176 -3.29 11.92 -17.87
C PHE A 176 -4.70 11.91 -18.46
N ILE A 177 -4.85 12.13 -19.76
CA ILE A 177 -6.15 12.03 -20.44
C ILE A 177 -6.72 10.63 -20.35
N LEU A 178 -5.92 9.59 -20.61
CA LEU A 178 -6.36 8.20 -20.51
C LEU A 178 -6.78 7.83 -19.09
N ASN A 179 -6.06 8.31 -18.07
CA ASN A 179 -6.51 8.14 -16.70
C ASN A 179 -7.83 8.88 -16.44
N GLY A 180 -7.96 10.13 -16.89
CA GLY A 180 -9.22 10.87 -16.81
C GLY A 180 -10.39 10.11 -17.42
N LEU A 181 -10.21 9.55 -18.62
CA LEU A 181 -11.22 8.73 -19.28
C LEU A 181 -11.49 7.40 -18.56
N SER A 182 -10.50 6.81 -17.89
CA SER A 182 -10.67 5.56 -17.14
C SER A 182 -11.67 5.69 -16.00
N TYR A 183 -11.81 6.88 -15.40
CA TYR A 183 -12.82 7.15 -14.36
C TYR A 183 -14.25 7.00 -14.87
N ILE A 184 -14.49 7.20 -16.18
CA ILE A 184 -15.82 7.00 -16.78
C ILE A 184 -16.30 5.57 -16.54
N ALA A 185 -15.40 4.57 -16.61
CA ALA A 185 -15.75 3.18 -16.36
C ALA A 185 -16.27 2.97 -14.93
N VAL A 186 -15.65 3.61 -13.93
CA VAL A 186 -16.10 3.55 -12.53
C VAL A 186 -17.40 4.31 -12.34
N LEU A 187 -17.55 5.49 -12.95
CA LEU A 187 -18.77 6.30 -12.86
C LEU A 187 -19.97 5.55 -13.44
N ILE A 188 -19.81 4.90 -14.61
CA ILE A 188 -20.84 4.05 -15.20
C ILE A 188 -21.16 2.86 -14.30
N ALA A 189 -20.12 2.19 -13.78
CA ALA A 189 -20.30 1.06 -12.87
C ALA A 189 -21.08 1.47 -11.61
N LEU A 190 -20.70 2.57 -10.96
CA LEU A 190 -21.40 3.12 -9.80
C LEU A 190 -22.84 3.54 -10.14
N ALA A 191 -23.09 4.13 -11.32
CA ALA A 191 -24.41 4.52 -11.76
C ALA A 191 -25.34 3.31 -12.04
N ALA A 192 -24.78 2.20 -12.54
CA ALA A 192 -25.53 0.97 -12.83
C ALA A 192 -25.79 0.09 -11.59
N MET A 193 -25.13 0.33 -10.44
CA MET A 193 -25.32 -0.48 -9.24
C MET A 193 -26.72 -0.32 -8.63
N ARG A 194 -27.23 -1.44 -8.10
CA ARG A 194 -28.51 -1.54 -7.40
C ARG A 194 -28.25 -1.77 -5.92
N ILE A 195 -28.18 -0.70 -5.10
CA ILE A 195 -27.83 -0.79 -3.70
C ILE A 195 -29.01 -0.38 -2.84
N VAL A 196 -29.41 -1.26 -1.93
CA VAL A 196 -30.39 -0.98 -0.88
C VAL A 196 -29.66 -0.28 0.28
N ARG A 197 -30.22 0.82 0.79
CA ARG A 197 -29.62 1.59 1.89
C ARG A 197 -29.56 0.74 3.16
N PRO A 198 -28.43 0.60 3.82
CA PRO A 198 -28.38 0.02 5.16
C PRO A 198 -28.98 0.99 6.18
N THR A 199 -29.75 0.46 7.11
CA THR A 199 -30.41 1.19 8.20
C THR A 199 -29.58 1.28 9.49
N THR A 200 -28.30 0.97 9.45
CA THR A 200 -27.44 0.99 10.63
C THR A 200 -26.93 2.39 10.93
N THR A 201 -27.27 2.88 12.12
CA THR A 201 -26.69 4.08 12.74
C THR A 201 -25.30 3.73 13.30
N PRO A 202 -24.21 4.33 12.81
CA PRO A 202 -22.87 4.13 13.39
C PRO A 202 -22.78 4.82 14.75
N GLN A 203 -22.14 4.16 15.73
CA GLN A 203 -21.71 4.81 16.96
C GLN A 203 -20.38 5.49 16.72
N ALA A 204 -20.38 6.79 16.56
CA ALA A 204 -19.17 7.59 16.38
C ALA A 204 -18.43 7.73 17.72
N THR A 205 -17.27 7.13 17.84
CA THR A 205 -16.30 7.47 18.89
C THR A 205 -15.48 8.69 18.46
N PRO A 206 -15.22 9.67 19.35
CA PRO A 206 -14.40 10.82 19.00
C PRO A 206 -13.02 10.38 18.49
N VAL A 207 -12.63 10.87 17.31
CA VAL A 207 -11.39 10.47 16.62
C VAL A 207 -10.17 10.65 17.52
N TRP A 208 -10.14 11.72 18.32
CA TRP A 208 -9.04 12.04 19.23
C TRP A 208 -8.88 11.01 20.36
N GLU A 209 -9.99 10.57 20.97
CA GLU A 209 -9.97 9.53 22.00
C GLU A 209 -9.55 8.18 21.42
N ALA A 210 -9.99 7.87 20.20
CA ALA A 210 -9.60 6.66 19.49
C ALA A 210 -8.08 6.64 19.21
N LEU A 211 -7.51 7.77 18.77
CA LEU A 211 -6.08 7.90 18.51
C LEU A 211 -5.24 7.82 19.78
N HIS A 212 -5.61 8.59 20.83
CA HIS A 212 -4.86 8.61 22.08
C HIS A 212 -4.89 7.23 22.79
N GLY A 213 -6.06 6.58 22.84
CA GLY A 213 -6.20 5.24 23.41
C GLY A 213 -5.44 4.18 22.60
N GLY A 214 -5.41 4.30 21.28
CA GLY A 214 -4.63 3.44 20.39
C GLY A 214 -3.13 3.60 20.60
N PHE A 215 -2.64 4.83 20.70
CA PHE A 215 -1.23 5.14 20.91
C PHE A 215 -0.73 4.61 22.27
N SER A 216 -1.48 4.85 23.35
CA SER A 216 -1.14 4.35 24.68
C SER A 216 -1.08 2.81 24.71
N TYR A 217 -2.04 2.13 24.10
CA TYR A 217 -2.06 0.67 24.01
C TYR A 217 -0.88 0.13 23.19
N ALA A 218 -0.60 0.72 22.02
CA ALA A 218 0.51 0.30 21.17
C ALA A 218 1.87 0.54 21.84
N TYR A 219 2.04 1.66 22.55
CA TYR A 219 3.28 1.98 23.27
C TYR A 219 3.58 1.00 24.41
N ARG A 220 2.55 0.58 25.15
CA ARG A 220 2.69 -0.39 26.25
C ARG A 220 2.95 -1.81 25.79
N SER A 221 2.53 -2.17 24.59
CA SER A 221 2.73 -3.50 24.02
C SER A 221 4.04 -3.58 23.24
N VAL A 222 5.03 -4.30 23.79
CA VAL A 222 6.35 -4.48 23.15
C VAL A 222 6.26 -5.01 21.72
N PRO A 223 5.47 -6.08 21.41
CA PRO A 223 5.38 -6.59 20.05
C PRO A 223 4.68 -5.63 19.08
N ILE A 224 3.60 -4.97 19.51
CA ILE A 224 2.88 -4.03 18.63
C ILE A 224 3.78 -2.84 18.30
N ARG A 225 4.46 -2.28 19.29
CA ARG A 225 5.40 -1.18 19.10
C ARG A 225 6.53 -1.55 18.16
N ALA A 226 7.14 -2.74 18.32
CA ALA A 226 8.21 -3.20 17.45
C ALA A 226 7.77 -3.36 15.98
N ILE A 227 6.57 -3.90 15.74
CA ILE A 227 6.00 -4.05 14.40
C ILE A 227 5.73 -2.69 13.76
N LEU A 228 5.09 -1.77 14.50
CA LEU A 228 4.78 -0.42 14.00
C LEU A 228 6.04 0.40 13.72
N LEU A 229 7.06 0.34 14.58
CA LEU A 229 8.34 1.02 14.35
C LEU A 229 9.05 0.47 13.11
N MET A 230 9.13 -0.85 12.96
CA MET A 230 9.73 -1.48 11.78
C MET A 230 9.00 -1.08 10.50
N LEU A 231 7.66 -1.05 10.54
CA LEU A 231 6.84 -0.61 9.42
C LEU A 231 7.07 0.87 9.08
N SER A 232 7.12 1.75 10.09
CA SER A 232 7.36 3.19 9.90
C SER A 232 8.72 3.46 9.27
N ILE A 233 9.78 2.80 9.74
CA ILE A 233 11.13 2.95 9.20
C ILE A 233 11.17 2.46 7.76
N THR A 234 10.56 1.32 7.47
CA THR A 234 10.51 0.80 6.09
C THR A 234 9.68 1.70 5.19
N SER A 235 8.56 2.26 5.65
CA SER A 235 7.74 3.19 4.87
C SER A 235 8.51 4.50 4.58
N LEU A 236 9.24 5.02 5.58
CA LEU A 236 10.10 6.19 5.42
C LEU A 236 11.14 6.00 4.31
N ALA A 237 11.72 4.81 4.21
CA ALA A 237 12.78 4.50 3.26
C ALA A 237 12.27 3.95 1.91
N ALA A 238 11.08 3.35 1.87
CA ALA A 238 10.51 2.76 0.66
C ALA A 238 9.91 3.79 -0.29
N MET A 239 9.25 4.81 0.23
CA MET A 239 8.62 5.86 -0.57
C MET A 239 9.61 6.63 -1.44
N PRO A 240 10.80 7.03 -0.95
CA PRO A 240 11.85 7.65 -1.74
C PRO A 240 12.29 6.85 -2.96
N VAL A 241 12.25 5.52 -2.91
CA VAL A 241 12.60 4.67 -4.06
C VAL A 241 11.74 5.01 -5.28
N GLY A 242 10.41 5.10 -5.08
CA GLY A 242 9.48 5.47 -6.15
C GLY A 242 9.67 6.92 -6.62
N VAL A 243 9.95 7.83 -5.70
CA VAL A 243 10.13 9.27 -5.99
C VAL A 243 11.41 9.55 -6.78
N LEU A 244 12.51 8.86 -6.44
CA LEU A 244 13.80 9.02 -7.13
C LEU A 244 13.95 8.12 -8.35
N MET A 245 12.96 7.28 -8.67
CA MET A 245 13.01 6.36 -9.80
C MET A 245 13.20 7.06 -11.16
N PRO A 246 12.54 8.22 -11.46
CA PRO A 246 12.81 8.97 -12.69
C PRO A 246 14.28 9.41 -12.82
N VAL A 247 14.88 9.83 -11.70
CA VAL A 247 16.30 10.21 -11.65
C VAL A 247 17.18 9.02 -11.99
N PHE A 248 16.90 7.87 -11.37
CA PHE A 248 17.63 6.62 -11.63
C PHE A 248 17.52 6.16 -13.07
N ALA A 249 16.30 6.19 -13.65
CA ALA A 249 16.06 5.81 -15.03
C ALA A 249 16.85 6.70 -16.00
N ASN A 250 16.89 8.00 -15.75
CA ASN A 250 17.47 8.97 -16.67
C ASN A 250 18.99 9.19 -16.43
N GLU A 251 19.41 9.48 -15.18
CA GLU A 251 20.81 9.86 -14.91
C GLU A 251 21.73 8.66 -14.68
N VAL A 252 21.25 7.56 -14.08
CA VAL A 252 22.08 6.42 -13.72
C VAL A 252 22.08 5.35 -14.81
N LEU A 253 20.90 5.06 -15.35
CA LEU A 253 20.73 4.04 -16.38
C LEU A 253 20.71 4.62 -17.81
N HIS A 254 20.79 5.95 -17.95
CA HIS A 254 20.76 6.67 -19.23
C HIS A 254 19.61 6.28 -20.14
N GLY A 255 18.46 5.98 -19.52
CA GLY A 255 17.24 5.58 -20.21
C GLY A 255 16.17 6.68 -20.24
N GLU A 256 15.09 6.37 -20.92
CA GLU A 256 13.90 7.23 -21.07
C GLU A 256 12.74 6.75 -20.18
N ALA A 257 11.54 7.25 -20.43
CA ALA A 257 10.36 6.89 -19.64
C ALA A 257 10.02 5.39 -19.69
N GLY A 258 10.34 4.70 -20.80
CA GLY A 258 10.23 3.25 -20.89
C GLY A 258 11.08 2.53 -19.84
N THR A 259 12.29 3.01 -19.58
CA THR A 259 13.15 2.47 -18.49
C THR A 259 12.48 2.65 -17.11
N LEU A 260 11.90 3.83 -16.84
CA LEU A 260 11.15 4.08 -15.61
C LEU A 260 9.96 3.11 -15.47
N GLY A 261 9.21 2.92 -16.56
CA GLY A 261 8.10 1.97 -16.60
C GLY A 261 8.52 0.54 -16.27
N LEU A 262 9.61 0.04 -16.88
CA LEU A 262 10.17 -1.29 -16.64
C LEU A 262 10.64 -1.48 -15.20
N LEU A 263 11.36 -0.50 -14.65
CA LEU A 263 11.83 -0.54 -13.26
C LEU A 263 10.64 -0.62 -12.28
N THR A 264 9.65 0.23 -12.46
CA THR A 264 8.46 0.28 -11.58
C THR A 264 7.62 -0.98 -11.72
N ALA A 265 7.41 -1.48 -12.94
CA ALA A 265 6.71 -2.74 -13.22
C ALA A 265 7.43 -3.95 -12.58
N SER A 266 8.76 -3.97 -12.61
CA SER A 266 9.56 -5.03 -11.97
C SER A 266 9.32 -5.10 -10.46
N SER A 267 9.26 -3.95 -9.78
CA SER A 267 8.87 -3.88 -8.37
C SER A 267 7.43 -4.38 -8.15
N GLY A 268 6.51 -4.03 -9.04
CA GLY A 268 5.12 -4.52 -9.03
C GLY A 268 5.02 -6.04 -9.19
N LEU A 269 5.84 -6.64 -10.07
CA LEU A 269 5.91 -8.09 -10.26
C LEU A 269 6.35 -8.79 -8.98
N GLY A 270 7.38 -8.28 -8.31
CA GLY A 270 7.81 -8.79 -7.01
C GLY A 270 6.73 -8.72 -5.94
N ALA A 271 6.01 -7.58 -5.87
CA ALA A 271 4.90 -7.41 -4.93
C ALA A 271 3.77 -8.42 -5.19
N LEU A 272 3.43 -8.68 -6.46
CA LEU A 272 2.44 -9.69 -6.84
C LEU A 272 2.87 -11.09 -6.45
N ALA A 273 4.13 -11.46 -6.70
CA ALA A 273 4.69 -12.74 -6.30
C ALA A 273 4.63 -12.93 -4.77
N SER A 274 4.91 -11.88 -3.99
CA SER A 274 4.79 -11.89 -2.54
C SER A 274 3.34 -12.10 -2.07
N ALA A 275 2.38 -11.44 -2.71
CA ALA A 275 0.96 -11.62 -2.39
C ALA A 275 0.49 -13.07 -2.63
N VAL A 276 0.91 -13.69 -3.74
CA VAL A 276 0.65 -15.11 -4.04
C VAL A 276 1.32 -16.02 -3.01
N TYR A 277 2.58 -15.74 -2.67
CA TYR A 277 3.30 -16.49 -1.64
C TYR A 277 2.56 -16.45 -0.29
N LEU A 278 2.16 -15.26 0.15
CA LEU A 278 1.47 -15.12 1.44
C LEU A 278 0.08 -15.77 1.43
N ALA A 279 -0.65 -15.70 0.32
CA ALA A 279 -1.95 -16.36 0.16
C ALA A 279 -1.86 -17.88 0.19
N SER A 280 -0.71 -18.46 -0.17
CA SER A 280 -0.47 -19.91 -0.10
C SER A 280 -0.23 -20.41 1.33
N ARG A 281 0.07 -19.52 2.28
CA ARG A 281 0.34 -19.88 3.67
C ARG A 281 -0.94 -20.16 4.46
N ARG A 282 -0.86 -21.20 5.29
CA ARG A 282 -1.99 -21.63 6.14
C ARG A 282 -1.82 -21.24 7.61
N SER A 283 -0.67 -20.69 8.01
CA SER A 283 -0.36 -20.41 9.41
C SER A 283 0.32 -19.05 9.57
N VAL A 284 -0.02 -18.36 10.66
CA VAL A 284 0.62 -17.11 11.11
C VAL A 284 1.97 -17.35 11.81
N LEU A 285 2.26 -18.62 12.15
CA LEU A 285 3.51 -18.98 12.82
C LEU A 285 4.73 -18.68 11.93
N GLY A 286 5.74 -18.05 12.53
CA GLY A 286 6.95 -17.65 11.81
C GLY A 286 6.85 -16.35 11.00
N LEU A 287 5.67 -15.71 10.89
CA LEU A 287 5.52 -14.43 10.16
C LEU A 287 6.41 -13.32 10.73
N GLY A 288 6.64 -13.28 12.04
CA GLY A 288 7.55 -12.29 12.66
C GLY A 288 8.99 -12.43 12.15
N LYS A 289 9.49 -13.67 11.97
CA LYS A 289 10.80 -13.93 11.38
C LYS A 289 10.83 -13.49 9.92
N GLN A 290 9.78 -13.80 9.15
CA GLN A 290 9.70 -13.41 7.74
C GLN A 290 9.59 -11.90 7.56
N MET A 291 8.87 -11.21 8.43
CA MET A 291 8.79 -9.75 8.44
C MET A 291 10.18 -9.12 8.62
N GLY A 292 10.97 -9.61 9.58
CA GLY A 292 12.34 -9.13 9.80
C GLY A 292 13.27 -9.45 8.62
N LEU A 293 13.22 -10.68 8.10
CA LEU A 293 14.02 -11.08 6.93
C LEU A 293 13.63 -10.28 5.67
N ALA A 294 12.35 -10.04 5.47
CA ALA A 294 11.84 -9.25 4.35
C ALA A 294 12.30 -7.78 4.45
N GLY A 295 12.25 -7.18 5.65
CA GLY A 295 12.78 -5.83 5.84
C GLY A 295 14.29 -5.73 5.59
N GLY A 296 15.05 -6.73 6.03
CA GLY A 296 16.49 -6.84 5.72
C GLY A 296 16.75 -7.04 4.23
N GLY A 297 16.00 -7.94 3.58
CA GLY A 297 16.08 -8.18 2.14
C GLY A 297 15.72 -6.94 1.31
N PHE A 298 14.72 -6.16 1.74
CA PHE A 298 14.42 -4.86 1.15
C PHE A 298 15.60 -3.90 1.27
N GLY A 299 16.19 -3.77 2.48
CA GLY A 299 17.35 -2.90 2.70
C GLY A 299 18.55 -3.28 1.84
N ILE A 300 18.94 -4.56 1.82
CA ILE A 300 20.03 -5.07 0.98
C ILE A 300 19.72 -4.84 -0.51
N GLY A 301 18.51 -5.16 -0.95
CA GLY A 301 18.09 -4.98 -2.33
C GLY A 301 18.19 -3.53 -2.80
N ILE A 302 17.80 -2.56 -1.95
CA ILE A 302 17.93 -1.12 -2.27
C ILE A 302 19.40 -0.67 -2.29
N ILE A 303 20.26 -1.16 -1.38
CA ILE A 303 21.69 -0.89 -1.41
C ILE A 303 22.29 -1.38 -2.73
N LEU A 304 22.03 -2.62 -3.11
CA LEU A 304 22.53 -3.18 -4.36
C LEU A 304 21.96 -2.46 -5.59
N PHE A 305 20.67 -2.11 -5.57
CA PHE A 305 20.03 -1.33 -6.62
C PHE A 305 20.68 0.05 -6.78
N SER A 306 21.01 0.73 -5.69
CA SER A 306 21.65 2.05 -5.72
C SER A 306 23.04 2.04 -6.38
N MET A 307 23.68 0.89 -6.44
CA MET A 307 25.00 0.67 -7.07
C MET A 307 24.90 0.10 -8.49
N SER A 308 23.72 -0.24 -8.96
CA SER A 308 23.50 -0.89 -10.26
C SER A 308 23.45 0.12 -11.39
N HIS A 309 24.27 -0.11 -12.43
CA HIS A 309 24.29 0.66 -13.68
C HIS A 309 23.80 -0.16 -14.89
N TRP A 310 23.28 -1.35 -14.66
CA TRP A 310 22.81 -2.24 -15.72
C TRP A 310 21.34 -2.57 -15.54
N LEU A 311 20.52 -2.21 -16.54
CA LEU A 311 19.06 -2.30 -16.47
C LEU A 311 18.53 -3.69 -16.06
N PRO A 312 18.98 -4.82 -16.63
CA PRO A 312 18.48 -6.14 -16.24
C PRO A 312 18.74 -6.48 -14.76
N VAL A 313 19.89 -6.09 -14.22
CA VAL A 313 20.24 -6.28 -12.80
C VAL A 313 19.35 -5.38 -11.93
N SER A 314 19.19 -4.12 -12.31
CA SER A 314 18.30 -3.16 -11.63
C SER A 314 16.86 -3.67 -11.56
N MET A 315 16.33 -4.23 -12.66
CA MET A 315 15.00 -4.84 -12.72
C MET A 315 14.88 -6.05 -11.79
N ALA A 316 15.87 -6.95 -11.80
CA ALA A 316 15.88 -8.12 -10.92
C ALA A 316 15.92 -7.72 -9.43
N LEU A 317 16.76 -6.75 -9.08
CA LEU A 317 16.87 -6.21 -7.73
C LEU A 317 15.56 -5.54 -7.27
N LEU A 318 14.92 -4.75 -8.13
CA LEU A 318 13.63 -4.14 -7.83
C LEU A 318 12.50 -5.18 -7.71
N CYS A 319 12.55 -6.27 -8.46
CA CYS A 319 11.62 -7.38 -8.27
C CYS A 319 11.77 -8.01 -6.87
N VAL A 320 12.99 -8.25 -6.44
CA VAL A 320 13.28 -8.77 -5.09
C VAL A 320 12.88 -7.76 -4.01
N THR A 321 13.17 -6.48 -4.18
CA THR A 321 12.77 -5.45 -3.21
C THR A 321 11.26 -5.28 -3.13
N GLY A 322 10.54 -5.32 -4.25
CA GLY A 322 9.08 -5.29 -4.29
C GLY A 322 8.46 -6.49 -3.58
N PHE A 323 9.03 -7.69 -3.77
CA PHE A 323 8.63 -8.90 -3.04
C PHE A 323 8.83 -8.71 -1.52
N CYS A 324 10.00 -8.27 -1.10
CA CYS A 324 10.34 -8.07 0.30
C CYS A 324 9.45 -7.01 0.96
N LEU A 325 9.24 -5.87 0.30
CA LEU A 325 8.41 -4.79 0.81
C LEU A 325 6.96 -5.25 1.03
N MET A 326 6.37 -5.91 0.03
CA MET A 326 4.99 -6.39 0.13
C MET A 326 4.86 -7.48 1.20
N LEU A 327 5.84 -8.39 1.30
CA LEU A 327 5.85 -9.44 2.34
C LEU A 327 5.89 -8.82 3.74
N GLN A 328 6.74 -7.82 3.95
CA GLN A 328 6.84 -7.15 5.24
C GLN A 328 5.54 -6.43 5.60
N MET A 329 4.96 -5.65 4.67
CA MET A 329 3.70 -4.94 4.90
C MET A 329 2.55 -5.90 5.24
N ALA A 330 2.38 -6.95 4.45
CA ALA A 330 1.30 -7.90 4.62
C ALA A 330 1.50 -8.78 5.87
N ALA A 331 2.73 -9.18 6.19
CA ALA A 331 3.04 -9.89 7.43
C ALA A 331 2.78 -9.02 8.68
N SER A 332 3.17 -7.74 8.63
CA SER A 332 2.88 -6.77 9.71
C SER A 332 1.39 -6.60 9.94
N ASN A 333 0.61 -6.46 8.86
CA ASN A 333 -0.85 -6.37 8.92
C ASN A 333 -1.46 -7.62 9.57
N THR A 334 -1.09 -8.80 9.09
CA THR A 334 -1.60 -10.07 9.60
C THR A 334 -1.25 -10.29 11.08
N LEU A 335 0.00 -9.99 11.46
CA LEU A 335 0.43 -10.10 12.87
C LEU A 335 -0.36 -9.17 13.77
N LEU A 336 -0.48 -7.89 13.42
CA LEU A 336 -1.24 -6.92 14.22
C LEU A 336 -2.70 -7.33 14.37
N GLN A 337 -3.36 -7.75 13.29
CA GLN A 337 -4.75 -8.23 13.35
C GLN A 337 -4.91 -9.49 14.21
N THR A 338 -3.86 -10.31 14.34
CA THR A 338 -3.90 -11.53 15.13
C THR A 338 -3.64 -11.28 16.62
N ILE A 339 -2.67 -10.40 16.95
CA ILE A 339 -2.23 -10.22 18.36
C ILE A 339 -3.02 -9.15 19.12
N VAL A 340 -3.76 -8.29 18.42
CA VAL A 340 -4.50 -7.17 19.03
C VAL A 340 -5.89 -7.63 19.46
N ASP A 341 -6.30 -7.25 20.67
CA ASP A 341 -7.64 -7.52 21.21
C ASP A 341 -8.72 -6.86 20.32
N GLU A 342 -9.89 -7.52 20.21
CA GLU A 342 -10.95 -7.10 19.26
C GLU A 342 -11.44 -5.67 19.50
N ASP A 343 -11.59 -5.26 20.76
CA ASP A 343 -12.04 -3.93 21.16
C ASP A 343 -11.04 -2.81 20.80
N LYS A 344 -9.78 -3.14 20.58
CA LYS A 344 -8.69 -2.20 20.26
C LYS A 344 -8.16 -2.32 18.84
N ARG A 345 -8.63 -3.34 18.10
CA ARG A 345 -8.16 -3.64 16.75
C ARG A 345 -8.28 -2.45 15.80
N GLY A 346 -9.43 -1.77 15.79
CA GLY A 346 -9.63 -0.59 14.94
C GLY A 346 -8.63 0.54 15.21
N ARG A 347 -8.32 0.80 16.50
CA ARG A 347 -7.36 1.83 16.91
C ARG A 347 -5.92 1.51 16.47
N VAL A 348 -5.49 0.26 16.66
CA VAL A 348 -4.14 -0.17 16.24
C VAL A 348 -4.02 -0.23 14.73
N MET A 349 -5.07 -0.63 14.02
CA MET A 349 -5.07 -0.60 12.56
C MET A 349 -5.06 0.83 12.00
N GLY A 350 -5.60 1.81 12.71
CA GLY A 350 -5.40 3.22 12.42
C GLY A 350 -3.94 3.64 12.51
N LEU A 351 -3.21 3.21 13.58
CA LEU A 351 -1.77 3.45 13.71
C LEU A 351 -0.95 2.73 12.62
N TYR A 352 -1.37 1.52 12.23
CA TYR A 352 -0.77 0.82 11.09
C TYR A 352 -0.90 1.65 9.80
N ALA A 353 -2.07 2.19 9.52
CA ALA A 353 -2.30 3.04 8.35
C ALA A 353 -1.47 4.34 8.41
N MET A 354 -1.36 4.97 9.59
CA MET A 354 -0.49 6.14 9.80
C MET A 354 0.99 5.81 9.60
N SER A 355 1.47 4.66 10.09
CA SER A 355 2.85 4.20 9.88
C SER A 355 3.16 3.96 8.40
N LEU A 356 2.18 3.47 7.65
CA LEU A 356 2.34 3.14 6.24
C LEU A 356 2.21 4.37 5.34
N MET A 357 1.17 5.18 5.54
CA MET A 357 0.81 6.28 4.63
C MET A 357 1.23 7.65 5.14
N GLY A 358 1.42 7.80 6.46
CA GLY A 358 1.76 9.09 7.05
C GLY A 358 3.26 9.38 7.09
N VAL A 359 4.07 8.35 7.31
CA VAL A 359 5.53 8.50 7.42
C VAL A 359 6.20 8.54 6.04
N GLY A 360 5.67 7.83 5.05
CA GLY A 360 6.21 7.76 3.70
C GLY A 360 6.42 9.12 3.01
N PRO A 361 5.43 10.02 3.00
CA PRO A 361 5.58 11.36 2.43
C PRO A 361 6.73 12.16 3.05
N ILE A 362 6.92 12.07 4.36
CA ILE A 362 8.06 12.70 5.06
C ILE A 362 9.37 12.13 4.50
N GLY A 363 9.44 10.81 4.31
CA GLY A 363 10.58 10.14 3.68
C GLY A 363 10.85 10.68 2.27
N SER A 364 9.82 10.89 1.47
CA SER A 364 9.94 11.44 0.12
C SER A 364 10.53 12.85 0.10
N LEU A 365 10.06 13.72 1.00
CA LEU A 365 10.57 15.09 1.13
C LEU A 365 12.04 15.10 1.59
N LEU A 366 12.36 14.34 2.64
CA LEU A 366 13.72 14.25 3.18
C LEU A 366 14.69 13.67 2.14
N ALA A 367 14.27 12.64 1.42
CA ALA A 367 15.12 12.02 0.42
C ALA A 367 15.29 12.89 -0.83
N GLY A 368 14.26 13.62 -1.27
CA GLY A 368 14.39 14.61 -2.34
C GLY A 368 15.40 15.69 -2.01
N GLY A 369 15.32 16.24 -0.78
CA GLY A 369 16.27 17.21 -0.27
C GLY A 369 17.69 16.62 -0.16
N LEU A 370 17.84 15.44 0.46
CA LEU A 370 19.13 14.80 0.64
C LEU A 370 19.77 14.43 -0.71
N ALA A 371 18.97 13.93 -1.66
CA ALA A 371 19.44 13.57 -2.98
C ALA A 371 20.01 14.76 -3.77
N THR A 372 19.51 15.96 -3.53
CA THR A 372 20.06 17.20 -4.12
C THR A 372 21.51 17.47 -3.68
N TRP A 373 21.88 17.04 -2.46
CA TRP A 373 23.20 17.30 -1.88
C TRP A 373 24.20 16.16 -2.16
N ILE A 374 23.77 14.93 -2.01
CA ILE A 374 24.65 13.75 -2.08
C ILE A 374 24.32 12.79 -3.25
N GLY A 375 23.37 13.16 -4.09
CA GLY A 375 22.92 12.35 -5.22
C GLY A 375 21.90 11.27 -4.86
N ALA A 376 21.13 10.82 -5.86
CA ALA A 376 20.06 9.84 -5.70
C ALA A 376 20.57 8.47 -5.25
N SER A 377 21.68 7.98 -5.83
CA SER A 377 22.29 6.68 -5.49
C SER A 377 22.70 6.61 -4.03
N THR A 378 23.43 7.61 -3.53
CA THR A 378 23.88 7.67 -2.13
C THR A 378 22.69 7.78 -1.18
N THR A 379 21.67 8.56 -1.54
CA THR A 379 20.44 8.70 -0.74
C THR A 379 19.71 7.36 -0.61
N LEU A 380 19.55 6.61 -1.71
CA LEU A 380 18.92 5.29 -1.67
C LEU A 380 19.77 4.27 -0.89
N MET A 381 21.09 4.34 -1.00
CA MET A 381 22.00 3.50 -0.21
C MET A 381 21.82 3.74 1.29
N ILE A 382 21.73 5.01 1.74
CA ILE A 382 21.46 5.36 3.13
C ILE A 382 20.08 4.84 3.58
N ASN A 383 19.04 4.99 2.76
CA ASN A 383 17.72 4.47 3.05
C ASN A 383 17.73 2.94 3.19
N GLY A 384 18.43 2.24 2.32
CA GLY A 384 18.63 0.79 2.41
C GLY A 384 19.37 0.37 3.69
N LEU A 385 20.39 1.13 4.09
CA LEU A 385 21.15 0.89 5.31
C LEU A 385 20.29 1.09 6.57
N ILE A 386 19.47 2.14 6.60
CA ILE A 386 18.51 2.38 7.70
C ILE A 386 17.54 1.21 7.83
N CYS A 387 16.99 0.70 6.72
CA CYS A 387 16.12 -0.48 6.74
C CYS A 387 16.84 -1.74 7.22
N LEU A 388 18.06 -1.96 6.75
CA LEU A 388 18.86 -3.11 7.15
C LEU A 388 19.16 -3.08 8.66
N LEU A 389 19.59 -1.94 9.19
CA LEU A 389 19.84 -1.75 10.62
C LEU A 389 18.56 -1.99 11.45
N ALA A 390 17.43 -1.44 11.00
CA ALA A 390 16.15 -1.67 11.67
C ALA A 390 15.77 -3.15 11.67
N ALA A 391 15.99 -3.86 10.56
CA ALA A 391 15.73 -5.29 10.45
C ALA A 391 16.67 -6.11 11.36
N ILE A 392 17.93 -5.77 11.46
CA ILE A 392 18.87 -6.40 12.38
C ILE A 392 18.42 -6.22 13.83
N VAL A 393 18.10 -4.98 14.23
CA VAL A 393 17.57 -4.69 15.58
C VAL A 393 16.29 -5.46 15.86
N PHE A 394 15.38 -5.53 14.89
CA PHE A 394 14.16 -6.31 15.02
C PHE A 394 14.45 -7.81 15.19
N MET A 395 15.38 -8.36 14.41
CA MET A 395 15.75 -9.78 14.44
C MET A 395 16.48 -10.15 15.76
N THR A 396 17.34 -9.29 16.31
CA THR A 396 17.98 -9.52 17.61
C THR A 396 16.98 -9.55 18.78
N ARG A 397 15.86 -8.83 18.63
CA ARG A 397 14.78 -8.80 19.63
C ARG A 397 13.70 -9.87 19.39
N LEU A 398 13.82 -10.68 18.32
CA LEU A 398 12.76 -11.60 17.90
C LEU A 398 12.37 -12.63 18.97
N GLU A 399 13.31 -13.15 19.75
CA GLU A 399 13.01 -14.10 20.83
C GLU A 399 12.20 -13.45 21.95
N THR A 400 12.60 -12.25 22.35
CA THR A 400 11.84 -11.46 23.35
C THR A 400 10.41 -11.18 22.85
N LEU A 401 10.27 -10.80 21.57
CA LEU A 401 8.96 -10.58 20.94
C LEU A 401 8.11 -11.86 20.92
N ARG A 402 8.71 -13.01 20.62
CA ARG A 402 8.04 -14.32 20.64
C ARG A 402 7.53 -14.68 22.02
N MET A 403 8.31 -14.42 23.07
CA MET A 403 7.88 -14.68 24.45
C MET A 403 6.62 -13.89 24.81
N HIS A 404 6.52 -12.64 24.39
CA HIS A 404 5.34 -11.80 24.63
C HIS A 404 4.12 -12.21 23.79
N VAL A 405 4.32 -12.74 22.59
CA VAL A 405 3.23 -13.14 21.67
C VAL A 405 2.74 -14.56 21.98
N ARG A 406 3.59 -15.44 22.52
CA ARG A 406 3.24 -16.83 22.80
C ARG A 406 1.98 -17.01 23.65
N PRO A 407 1.78 -16.27 24.79
CA PRO A 407 0.55 -16.39 25.57
C PRO A 407 -0.71 -16.04 24.78
N ILE A 408 -0.61 -15.07 23.85
CA ILE A 408 -1.71 -14.68 22.99
C ILE A 408 -2.04 -15.82 22.01
N TYR A 409 -1.03 -16.46 21.42
CA TYR A 409 -1.23 -17.59 20.50
C TYR A 409 -1.80 -18.83 21.19
N VAL A 410 -1.43 -19.08 22.46
CA VAL A 410 -2.04 -20.14 23.28
C VAL A 410 -3.52 -19.84 23.53
N ARG A 411 -3.84 -18.60 23.96
CA ARG A 411 -5.24 -18.17 24.19
C ARG A 411 -6.11 -18.29 22.94
N LEU A 412 -5.53 -18.05 21.76
CA LEU A 412 -6.22 -18.16 20.47
C LEU A 412 -6.26 -19.59 19.89
N GLY A 413 -5.69 -20.58 20.61
CA GLY A 413 -5.63 -21.97 20.14
C GLY A 413 -4.71 -22.20 18.93
N ILE A 414 -3.83 -21.24 18.59
CA ILE A 414 -2.87 -21.34 17.48
C ILE A 414 -1.71 -22.29 17.85
N ILE A 415 -1.33 -22.30 19.14
CA ILE A 415 -0.31 -23.19 19.72
C ILE A 415 -0.96 -23.95 20.87
N PRO A 416 -0.74 -25.27 20.99
CA PRO A 416 -1.27 -26.03 22.12
C PRO A 416 -0.67 -25.55 23.44
N GLU A 417 -1.48 -25.61 24.48
CA GLU A 417 -1.07 -25.29 25.84
C GLU A 417 -0.04 -26.31 26.35
N ILE A 418 1.05 -25.86 26.94
CA ILE A 418 2.11 -26.79 27.41
C ILE A 418 1.55 -27.80 28.42
N ALA A 419 0.59 -27.40 29.25
CA ALA A 419 -0.07 -28.28 30.22
C ALA A 419 -0.83 -29.44 29.51
N SER A 420 -1.54 -29.15 28.42
CA SER A 420 -2.24 -30.18 27.62
C SER A 420 -1.27 -31.09 26.85
N ALA A 421 -0.14 -30.57 26.41
CA ALA A 421 0.92 -31.36 25.77
C ALA A 421 1.61 -32.28 26.76
N LEU A 422 1.87 -31.82 28.01
CA LEU A 422 2.41 -32.64 29.10
C LEU A 422 1.40 -33.70 29.56
N GLN A 423 0.13 -33.38 29.67
CA GLN A 423 -0.93 -34.33 30.00
C GLN A 423 -1.10 -35.39 28.88
N ALA A 424 -1.06 -35.01 27.63
CA ALA A 424 -1.10 -35.94 26.53
C ALA A 424 0.12 -36.88 26.51
N SER A 425 1.31 -36.36 26.81
CA SER A 425 2.53 -37.19 26.89
C SER A 425 2.51 -38.11 28.13
N SER A 426 1.92 -37.69 29.25
CA SER A 426 1.77 -38.52 30.43
C SER A 426 0.73 -39.62 30.26
N GLN A 427 -0.32 -39.40 29.51
CA GLN A 427 -1.33 -40.40 29.15
C GLN A 427 -0.79 -41.49 28.20
N LEU A 428 0.17 -41.12 27.34
CA LEU A 428 0.85 -42.06 26.48
C LEU A 428 1.84 -43.01 27.18
N ASN A 429 2.26 -42.63 28.43
CA ASN A 429 3.21 -43.40 29.23
C ASN A 429 2.55 -44.18 30.38
N VAL A 430 1.23 -44.30 30.43
CA VAL A 430 0.55 -45.17 31.42
C VAL A 430 0.56 -46.61 30.88
N PRO A 431 1.27 -47.57 31.53
CA PRO A 431 1.21 -48.95 31.11
C PRO A 431 -0.22 -49.49 31.30
N PRO A 432 -0.68 -50.40 30.47
CA PRO A 432 -2.01 -50.97 30.57
C PRO A 432 -2.20 -51.60 31.92
N GLN A 433 -3.23 -51.20 32.65
CA GLN A 433 -3.62 -51.81 33.91
C GLN A 433 -4.02 -53.27 33.58
N ARG A 434 -3.34 -54.23 34.24
CA ARG A 434 -3.65 -55.66 34.20
C ARG A 434 -4.92 -55.98 35.01
#